data_fd52a6ae84b117826bd155ea855a316d
#
_entry.id   fd52a6ae84b117826bd155ea855a316d
#
_cell.length_a   1.000
_cell.length_b   1.000
_cell.length_c   1.000
_cell.angle_alpha   90.00
_cell.angle_beta   90.00
_cell.angle_gamma   90.00
#
_symmetry.space_group_name_H-M   'P 1'
#
loop_
_entity.id
_entity.type
_entity.pdbx_description
1 polymer ?
#
loop_
_entity_poly.entity_id
_entity_poly.type
_entity_poly.pdbx_seq_one_letter_code
_entity_poly.pdbx_strand_id
1 'polypeptide(L)' 'LRSDLALELAGAKNLREGIAYADSIHDYVSRDLMIDILADEEEHIDWLETELDLIARLGIQNYAQAQVLERKE' A
#
# COMPACT_ATOMS: atom_id res chain seq x y z
N LEU A 1 11.34 -3.58 3.05
CA LEU A 1 9.88 -3.70 3.06
C LEU A 1 9.22 -2.84 4.13
N ARG A 2 9.77 -2.81 5.35
CA ARG A 2 9.20 -1.99 6.43
C ARG A 2 9.26 -0.51 6.14
N SER A 3 10.36 -0.04 5.55
CA SER A 3 10.50 1.34 5.11
C SER A 3 9.46 1.68 4.04
N ASP A 4 9.27 0.79 3.07
CA ASP A 4 8.31 0.96 2.01
C ASP A 4 6.88 1.00 2.56
N LEU A 5 6.57 0.12 3.51
CA LEU A 5 5.26 0.10 4.15
C LEU A 5 5.00 1.40 4.92
N ALA A 6 5.98 1.93 5.66
CA ALA A 6 5.83 3.17 6.39
C ALA A 6 5.54 4.35 5.46
N LEU A 7 6.23 4.42 4.31
CA LEU A 7 6.01 5.44 3.30
C LEU A 7 4.61 5.33 2.68
N GLU A 8 4.18 4.13 2.36
CA GLU A 8 2.86 3.89 1.78
C GLU A 8 1.75 4.23 2.75
N LEU A 9 1.91 3.90 4.04
CA LEU A 9 0.93 4.24 5.07
C LEU A 9 0.82 5.75 5.25
N ALA A 10 1.95 6.47 5.24
CA ALA A 10 1.96 7.93 5.32
C ALA A 10 1.30 8.54 4.08
N GLY A 11 1.57 8.02 2.89
CA GLY A 11 0.95 8.46 1.65
C GLY A 11 -0.56 8.24 1.65
N ALA A 12 -1.02 7.09 2.14
CA ALA A 12 -2.45 6.79 2.25
C ALA A 12 -3.15 7.74 3.23
N LYS A 13 -2.50 8.06 4.34
CA LYS A 13 -3.04 9.03 5.31
C LYS A 13 -3.19 10.40 4.66
N ASN A 14 -2.18 10.86 3.93
CA ASN A 14 -2.22 12.15 3.25
C ASN A 14 -3.32 12.18 2.18
N LEU A 15 -3.52 11.09 1.46
CA LEU A 15 -4.61 10.97 0.49
C LEU A 15 -5.98 11.07 1.15
N ARG A 16 -6.18 10.40 2.29
CA ARG A 16 -7.45 10.48 3.02
C ARG A 16 -7.74 11.90 3.48
N GLU A 17 -6.74 12.62 3.96
CA GLU A 17 -6.87 14.02 4.35
C GLU A 17 -7.20 14.90 3.15
N GLY A 18 -6.54 14.67 2.02
CA GLY A 18 -6.80 15.38 0.77
C GLY A 18 -8.22 15.13 0.25
N ILE A 19 -8.68 13.88 0.32
CA ILE A 19 -10.04 13.51 -0.07
C ILE A 19 -11.07 14.25 0.79
N ALA A 20 -10.88 14.25 2.09
CA ALA A 20 -11.77 14.94 3.02
C ALA A 20 -11.81 16.45 2.73
N TYR A 21 -10.67 17.06 2.46
CA TYR A 21 -10.59 18.47 2.12
C TYR A 21 -11.30 18.76 0.80
N ALA A 22 -11.01 17.99 -0.24
CA ALA A 22 -11.64 18.17 -1.55
C ALA A 22 -13.15 18.02 -1.46
N ASP A 23 -13.62 17.05 -0.69
CA ASP A 23 -15.05 16.86 -0.45
C ASP A 23 -15.65 18.09 0.26
N SER A 24 -14.93 18.64 1.24
CA SER A 24 -15.42 19.80 2.02
C SER A 24 -15.60 21.06 1.19
N ILE A 25 -14.79 21.22 0.12
CA ILE A 25 -14.91 22.37 -0.79
C ILE A 25 -15.65 22.03 -2.08
N HIS A 26 -16.26 20.85 -2.14
CA HIS A 26 -17.03 20.36 -3.28
C HIS A 26 -16.20 20.18 -4.56
N ASP A 27 -14.89 19.93 -4.42
CA ASP A 27 -14.03 19.58 -5.54
C ASP A 27 -14.09 18.08 -5.78
N TYR A 28 -15.16 17.63 -6.41
CA TYR A 28 -15.43 16.20 -6.59
C TYR A 28 -14.50 15.55 -7.61
N VAL A 29 -13.97 16.31 -8.57
CA VAL A 29 -13.03 15.78 -9.55
C VAL A 29 -11.73 15.38 -8.86
N SER A 30 -11.17 16.27 -8.04
CA SER A 30 -9.95 15.99 -7.28
C SER A 30 -10.18 14.89 -6.26
N ARG A 31 -11.34 14.91 -5.58
CA ARG A 31 -11.71 13.86 -4.64
C ARG A 31 -11.69 12.49 -5.30
N ASP A 32 -12.36 12.36 -6.45
CA ASP A 32 -12.48 11.08 -7.13
C ASP A 32 -11.15 10.58 -7.66
N LEU A 33 -10.29 11.48 -8.15
CA LEU A 33 -8.94 11.13 -8.56
C LEU A 33 -8.13 10.59 -7.39
N MET A 34 -8.20 11.25 -6.22
CA MET A 34 -7.49 10.80 -5.02
C MET A 34 -8.05 9.49 -4.48
N ILE A 35 -9.35 9.24 -4.61
CA ILE A 35 -9.95 7.96 -4.23
C ILE A 35 -9.36 6.82 -5.06
N ASP A 36 -9.20 7.02 -6.36
CA ASP A 36 -8.60 6.01 -7.23
C ASP A 36 -7.14 5.73 -6.86
N ILE A 37 -6.38 6.79 -6.57
CA ILE A 37 -5.00 6.66 -6.13
C ILE A 37 -4.94 5.92 -4.79
N LEU A 38 -5.83 6.25 -3.86
CA LEU A 38 -5.89 5.59 -2.56
C LEU A 38 -6.20 4.10 -2.69
N ALA A 39 -7.09 3.72 -3.60
CA ALA A 39 -7.40 2.32 -3.84
C ALA A 39 -6.14 1.54 -4.26
N ASP A 40 -5.33 2.09 -5.15
CA ASP A 40 -4.07 1.49 -5.57
C ASP A 40 -3.07 1.40 -4.42
N GLU A 41 -2.98 2.46 -3.60
CA GLU A 41 -2.11 2.48 -2.43
C GLU A 41 -2.50 1.42 -1.39
N GLU A 42 -3.80 1.26 -1.14
CA GLU A 42 -4.29 0.27 -0.19
C GLU A 42 -4.01 -1.16 -0.66
N GLU A 43 -4.12 -1.40 -1.95
CA GLU A 43 -3.78 -2.69 -2.53
C GLU A 43 -2.29 -3.00 -2.35
N HIS A 44 -1.43 -2.00 -2.57
CA HIS A 44 0.00 -2.13 -2.38
C HIS A 44 0.37 -2.33 -0.89
N ILE A 45 -0.29 -1.62 0.01
CA ILE A 45 -0.11 -1.79 1.46
C ILE A 45 -0.46 -3.22 1.86
N ASP A 46 -1.57 -3.73 1.38
CA ASP A 46 -2.01 -5.10 1.66
C ASP A 46 -0.97 -6.12 1.20
N TRP A 47 -0.41 -5.94 0.01
CA TRP A 47 0.67 -6.78 -0.50
C TRP A 47 1.91 -6.72 0.40
N LEU A 48 2.35 -5.52 0.79
CA LEU A 48 3.51 -5.33 1.66
C LEU A 48 3.31 -5.98 3.03
N GLU A 49 2.13 -5.85 3.60
CA GLU A 49 1.80 -6.47 4.89
C GLU A 49 1.81 -7.99 4.80
N THR A 50 1.31 -8.53 3.70
CA THR A 50 1.32 -9.96 3.43
C THR A 50 2.76 -10.48 3.33
N GLU A 51 3.63 -9.76 2.61
CA GLU A 51 5.04 -10.14 2.47
C GLU A 51 5.78 -10.09 3.80
N LEU A 52 5.52 -9.07 4.62
CA LEU A 52 6.13 -8.95 5.96
C LEU A 52 5.69 -10.09 6.88
N ASP A 53 4.43 -10.47 6.81
CA ASP A 53 3.89 -11.60 7.55
C ASP A 53 4.57 -12.92 7.12
N LEU A 54 4.77 -13.08 5.83
CA LEU A 54 5.45 -14.24 5.29
C LEU A 54 6.89 -14.33 5.78
N ILE A 55 7.63 -13.20 5.79
CA ILE A 55 8.98 -13.14 6.34
C ILE A 55 9.00 -13.58 7.80
N ALA A 56 8.06 -13.08 8.59
CA ALA A 56 7.96 -13.41 10.02
C ALA A 56 7.70 -14.90 10.25
N ARG A 57 6.93 -15.53 9.37
CA ARG A 57 6.60 -16.95 9.51
C ARG A 57 7.68 -17.88 9.02
N LEU A 58 8.32 -17.56 7.90
CA LEU A 58 9.25 -18.45 7.23
C LEU A 58 10.71 -18.18 7.55
N GLY A 59 11.03 -16.99 8.02
CA GLY A 59 12.40 -16.53 8.16
C GLY A 59 12.98 -16.06 6.83
N ILE A 60 14.08 -15.33 6.88
CA ILE A 60 14.64 -14.64 5.71
C ILE A 60 15.06 -15.59 4.60
N GLN A 61 15.72 -16.71 4.94
CA GLN A 61 16.19 -17.67 3.94
C GLN A 61 15.02 -18.29 3.18
N ASN A 62 14.01 -18.72 3.90
CA ASN A 62 12.84 -19.34 3.29
C ASN A 62 12.04 -18.32 2.48
N TYR A 63 11.97 -17.07 2.94
CA TYR A 63 11.32 -16.00 2.22
C TYR A 63 11.99 -15.78 0.86
N ALA A 64 13.32 -15.71 0.81
CA ALA A 64 14.04 -15.50 -0.42
C ALA A 64 13.74 -16.61 -1.45
N GLN A 65 13.63 -17.84 -1.01
CA GLN A 65 13.29 -18.97 -1.87
C GLN A 65 11.85 -18.88 -2.38
N ALA A 66 10.90 -18.49 -1.54
CA ALA A 66 9.52 -18.30 -1.92
C ALA A 66 9.37 -17.18 -2.97
N GLN A 67 10.10 -16.09 -2.81
CA GLN A 67 10.11 -14.99 -3.77
C GLN A 67 10.56 -15.43 -5.16
N VAL A 68 11.58 -16.29 -5.23
CA VAL A 68 12.06 -16.81 -6.51
C VAL A 68 10.97 -17.64 -7.20
N LEU A 69 10.24 -18.44 -6.46
CA LEU A 69 9.14 -19.25 -7.00
C LEU A 69 8.00 -18.40 -7.52
N GLU A 70 7.61 -17.37 -6.80
CA GLU A 70 6.55 -16.45 -7.22
C GLU A 70 6.89 -15.70 -8.50
N ARG A 71 8.15 -15.30 -8.66
CA ARG A 71 8.58 -14.53 -9.83
C ARG A 71 8.59 -15.33 -11.12
N LYS A 72 8.48 -16.64 -11.05
CA LYS A 72 8.43 -17.48 -12.25
C LYS A 72 7.05 -17.47 -12.92
N GLU A 73 6.10 -16.94 -12.26
CA GLU A 73 4.76 -16.75 -12.80
C GLU A 73 4.67 -15.42 -13.54
#